data_f4cb3c7e9431fb97996ddea69c5c5620
#
_entry.id   f4cb3c7e9431fb97996ddea69c5c5620
#
_cell.length_a   1.000
_cell.length_b   1.000
_cell.length_c   1.000
_cell.angle_alpha   90.00
_cell.angle_beta   90.00
_cell.angle_gamma   90.00
#
_symmetry.space_group_name_H-M   'P 1'
#
loop_
_entity.id
_entity.type
_entity.pdbx_description
1 polymer ?
#
loop_
_entity_poly.entity_id
_entity_poly.type
_entity_poly.pdbx_seq_one_letter_code
_entity_poly.pdbx_strand_id
1 'polypeptide(L)'
;GWWFASGRYTHAPNVTGKSRSVADAIVTKAGLHPHWLASVHSLTVKPGLVAVESPNGGARVSRHGTVDLRLSLGPQTHVLPTLQGSSVTSARQTLTGLHLVVSGTHHAYSAVAKGDVVGTDPAAGTTVKEGSSVALIISRGIQQIPIPAVEGMTLSQATAALHGLGFLVTHTRAYNTSVPAGEVVSSVPGAKVSAAKGSTVALVVSRGPRTADVPDVDGQSIDNAVQAIEAAGFTVNKHQVLPGGPGIVLRETPRGSQPVGTTITLDYF
;
A
#
# COMPACT_ATOMS: atom_id res chain seq x y z
N GLY A 1 -10.38 73.50 -40.29
CA GLY A 1 -9.67 72.81 -39.22
C GLY A 1 -9.87 71.33 -39.10
N TRP A 2 -10.87 70.71 -39.73
CA TRP A 2 -11.16 69.25 -39.59
C TRP A 2 -10.22 68.38 -40.43
N TRP A 3 -9.70 68.89 -41.50
CA TRP A 3 -8.87 68.10 -42.45
C TRP A 3 -7.44 67.82 -41.90
N PHE A 4 -6.94 68.60 -41.04
CA PHE A 4 -5.59 68.45 -40.53
C PHE A 4 -5.48 67.49 -39.34
N ALA A 5 -6.59 67.15 -38.67
CA ALA A 5 -6.59 66.26 -37.52
C ALA A 5 -6.72 64.77 -37.92
N SER A 6 -7.45 64.51 -39.00
CA SER A 6 -7.67 63.09 -39.46
C SER A 6 -6.45 62.46 -40.15
N GLY A 7 -5.49 63.29 -40.59
CA GLY A 7 -4.27 62.82 -41.26
C GLY A 7 -3.12 62.40 -40.33
N ARG A 8 -3.22 62.68 -39.01
CA ARG A 8 -2.14 62.43 -38.04
C ARG A 8 -2.20 61.06 -37.37
N TYR A 9 -3.27 60.34 -37.52
CA TYR A 9 -3.51 59.08 -36.83
C TYR A 9 -3.86 57.95 -37.79
N THR A 10 -3.53 56.77 -37.39
CA THR A 10 -3.93 55.49 -38.04
C THR A 10 -4.36 54.52 -36.94
N HIS A 11 -4.73 53.33 -37.33
CA HIS A 11 -5.07 52.27 -36.40
C HIS A 11 -3.99 51.19 -36.40
N ALA A 12 -3.61 50.72 -35.21
CA ALA A 12 -2.72 49.59 -35.09
C ALA A 12 -3.36 48.35 -35.72
N PRO A 13 -2.64 47.61 -36.58
CA PRO A 13 -3.13 46.36 -37.10
C PRO A 13 -3.13 45.30 -36.00
N ASN A 14 -4.02 44.31 -36.11
CA ASN A 14 -4.03 43.13 -35.21
C ASN A 14 -3.01 42.14 -35.74
N VAL A 15 -1.94 41.87 -34.97
CA VAL A 15 -0.88 40.92 -35.29
C VAL A 15 -0.72 39.83 -34.28
N THR A 16 -1.57 39.74 -33.26
CA THR A 16 -1.60 38.68 -32.29
C THR A 16 -1.76 37.29 -32.97
N GLY A 17 -0.95 36.32 -32.61
CA GLY A 17 -0.93 35.02 -33.23
C GLY A 17 -0.19 34.89 -34.57
N LYS A 18 0.38 35.99 -35.06
CA LYS A 18 1.21 35.96 -36.28
C LYS A 18 2.67 35.70 -35.92
N SER A 19 3.41 35.17 -36.92
CA SER A 19 4.87 35.03 -36.77
C SER A 19 5.54 36.43 -36.79
N ARG A 20 6.80 36.49 -36.32
CA ARG A 20 7.57 37.71 -36.26
C ARG A 20 7.67 38.37 -37.64
N SER A 21 8.02 37.61 -38.69
CA SER A 21 8.16 38.14 -40.01
C SER A 21 6.85 38.69 -40.61
N VAL A 22 5.75 37.98 -40.36
CA VAL A 22 4.41 38.39 -40.81
C VAL A 22 3.97 39.64 -40.05
N ALA A 23 4.20 39.72 -38.75
CA ALA A 23 3.87 40.87 -37.93
C ALA A 23 4.66 42.10 -38.39
N ASP A 24 5.97 41.98 -38.62
CA ASP A 24 6.80 43.08 -39.14
C ASP A 24 6.25 43.62 -40.47
N ALA A 25 5.90 42.75 -41.40
CA ALA A 25 5.34 43.14 -42.69
C ALA A 25 4.01 43.89 -42.54
N ILE A 26 3.12 43.38 -41.68
CA ILE A 26 1.79 43.97 -41.45
C ILE A 26 1.91 45.36 -40.82
N VAL A 27 2.73 45.48 -39.75
CA VAL A 27 2.95 46.73 -39.05
C VAL A 27 3.61 47.78 -39.95
N THR A 28 4.63 47.39 -40.69
CA THR A 28 5.33 48.26 -41.62
C THR A 28 4.40 48.76 -42.75
N LYS A 29 3.57 47.86 -43.31
CA LYS A 29 2.58 48.18 -44.33
C LYS A 29 1.54 49.19 -43.82
N ALA A 30 1.22 49.15 -42.53
CA ALA A 30 0.34 50.11 -41.89
C ALA A 30 1.00 51.51 -41.62
N GLY A 31 2.27 51.68 -42.02
CA GLY A 31 3.02 52.90 -41.81
C GLY A 31 3.52 53.11 -40.38
N LEU A 32 3.62 52.00 -39.62
CA LEU A 32 4.08 51.98 -38.24
C LEU A 32 5.43 51.26 -38.11
N HIS A 33 6.09 51.44 -36.98
CA HIS A 33 7.39 50.83 -36.70
C HIS A 33 7.24 49.70 -35.68
N PRO A 34 7.55 48.44 -36.05
CA PRO A 34 7.55 47.36 -35.08
C PRO A 34 8.76 47.47 -34.17
N HIS A 35 8.53 47.33 -32.84
CA HIS A 35 9.56 47.32 -31.82
C HIS A 35 9.42 46.06 -30.98
N TRP A 36 10.42 45.22 -31.02
CA TRP A 36 10.41 43.92 -30.35
C TRP A 36 10.98 44.02 -28.94
N LEU A 37 10.15 43.64 -27.95
CA LEU A 37 10.51 43.51 -26.57
C LEU A 37 10.76 42.06 -26.21
N ALA A 38 11.19 41.80 -24.98
CA ALA A 38 11.42 40.43 -24.50
C ALA A 38 10.18 39.58 -24.63
N SER A 39 10.38 38.30 -24.99
CA SER A 39 9.31 37.34 -25.09
C SER A 39 8.67 37.04 -23.73
N VAL A 40 7.40 36.65 -23.72
CA VAL A 40 6.60 36.38 -22.52
C VAL A 40 5.96 35.01 -22.60
N HIS A 41 5.68 34.41 -21.45
CA HIS A 41 4.87 33.20 -21.40
C HIS A 41 3.42 33.51 -21.73
N SER A 42 2.76 32.57 -22.42
CA SER A 42 1.34 32.65 -22.76
C SER A 42 0.73 31.25 -22.73
N LEU A 43 -0.45 31.13 -22.12
CA LEU A 43 -1.23 29.91 -22.11
C LEU A 43 -1.96 29.65 -23.42
N THR A 44 -2.23 30.72 -24.18
CA THR A 44 -3.12 30.66 -25.36
C THR A 44 -2.39 30.81 -26.69
N VAL A 45 -1.26 31.50 -26.71
CA VAL A 45 -0.49 31.73 -27.93
C VAL A 45 0.68 30.76 -28.01
N LYS A 46 0.80 30.06 -29.13
CA LYS A 46 1.89 29.11 -29.38
C LYS A 46 3.25 29.80 -29.35
N PRO A 47 4.32 29.09 -28.95
CA PRO A 47 5.68 29.65 -28.95
C PRO A 47 6.07 30.19 -30.33
N GLY A 48 6.74 31.35 -30.34
CA GLY A 48 7.23 31.97 -31.57
C GLY A 48 6.21 32.83 -32.31
N LEU A 49 4.99 32.94 -31.82
CA LEU A 49 3.96 33.83 -32.36
C LEU A 49 3.77 35.03 -31.47
N VAL A 50 3.24 36.13 -31.98
CA VAL A 50 2.99 37.36 -31.23
C VAL A 50 1.98 37.11 -30.14
N ALA A 51 2.38 37.28 -28.89
CA ALA A 51 1.52 37.15 -27.72
C ALA A 51 0.94 38.49 -27.24
N VAL A 52 1.73 39.54 -27.35
CA VAL A 52 1.36 40.88 -26.88
C VAL A 52 1.72 41.92 -27.93
N GLU A 53 0.79 42.79 -28.22
CA GLU A 53 1.01 44.01 -28.97
C GLU A 53 0.51 45.22 -28.17
N SER A 54 1.26 46.31 -28.23
CA SER A 54 0.90 47.57 -27.57
C SER A 54 1.28 48.76 -28.44
N PRO A 55 0.35 49.58 -28.84
CA PRO A 55 -1.10 49.54 -28.59
C PRO A 55 -1.78 48.30 -29.21
N ASN A 56 -2.89 47.86 -28.63
CA ASN A 56 -3.65 46.74 -29.16
C ASN A 56 -4.18 46.98 -30.57
N GLY A 57 -4.38 45.88 -31.33
CA GLY A 57 -4.99 45.99 -32.65
C GLY A 57 -6.31 46.76 -32.65
N GLY A 58 -6.46 47.66 -33.60
CA GLY A 58 -7.60 48.58 -33.70
C GLY A 58 -7.45 49.88 -32.91
N ALA A 59 -6.45 50.01 -32.04
CA ALA A 59 -6.19 51.23 -31.30
C ALA A 59 -5.70 52.36 -32.20
N ARG A 60 -6.08 53.57 -31.86
CA ARG A 60 -5.62 54.79 -32.57
C ARG A 60 -4.17 55.09 -32.23
N VAL A 61 -3.33 55.21 -33.21
CA VAL A 61 -1.88 55.43 -33.10
C VAL A 61 -1.47 56.61 -33.99
N SER A 62 -0.48 57.39 -33.58
CA SER A 62 0.11 58.39 -34.43
C SER A 62 0.75 57.76 -35.67
N ARG A 63 0.60 58.38 -36.84
CA ARG A 63 1.33 57.93 -38.03
C ARG A 63 2.83 57.90 -37.76
N HIS A 64 3.49 56.86 -38.26
CA HIS A 64 4.92 56.61 -38.01
C HIS A 64 5.22 56.29 -36.52
N GLY A 65 4.20 56.01 -35.73
CA GLY A 65 4.35 55.56 -34.35
C GLY A 65 4.88 54.13 -34.26
N THR A 66 5.21 53.76 -33.04
CA THR A 66 5.80 52.47 -32.72
C THR A 66 4.72 51.52 -32.17
N VAL A 67 4.79 50.25 -32.58
CA VAL A 67 4.01 49.16 -31.98
C VAL A 67 4.99 48.20 -31.30
N ASP A 68 4.86 48.11 -29.98
CA ASP A 68 5.65 47.19 -29.17
C ASP A 68 5.08 45.80 -29.28
N LEU A 69 5.95 44.82 -29.53
CA LEU A 69 5.59 43.41 -29.80
C LEU A 69 6.41 42.50 -28.91
N ARG A 70 5.74 41.44 -28.40
CA ARG A 70 6.37 40.38 -27.66
C ARG A 70 5.96 39.02 -28.23
N LEU A 71 6.94 38.16 -28.45
CA LEU A 71 6.67 36.79 -28.85
C LEU A 71 6.28 35.92 -27.64
N SER A 72 5.49 34.90 -27.90
CA SER A 72 5.16 33.90 -26.90
C SER A 72 6.33 32.93 -26.70
N LEU A 73 6.59 32.59 -25.45
CA LEU A 73 7.42 31.45 -25.03
C LEU A 73 6.59 30.17 -24.83
N GLY A 74 5.28 30.26 -25.06
CA GLY A 74 4.35 29.22 -24.66
C GLY A 74 4.09 29.20 -23.16
N PRO A 75 3.41 28.17 -22.66
CA PRO A 75 3.12 28.05 -21.24
C PRO A 75 4.39 27.96 -20.39
N GLN A 76 4.37 28.58 -19.23
CA GLN A 76 5.41 28.40 -18.22
C GLN A 76 5.39 26.93 -17.77
N THR A 77 6.56 26.37 -17.45
CA THR A 77 6.70 25.01 -16.95
C THR A 77 6.98 24.99 -15.46
N HIS A 78 6.53 23.94 -14.79
CA HIS A 78 6.79 23.69 -13.39
C HIS A 78 7.21 22.23 -13.20
N VAL A 79 8.04 21.99 -12.19
CA VAL A 79 8.36 20.65 -11.73
C VAL A 79 7.30 20.26 -10.69
N LEU A 80 6.64 19.13 -10.88
CA LEU A 80 5.63 18.65 -9.93
C LEU A 80 6.26 18.40 -8.57
N PRO A 81 5.74 19.02 -7.49
CA PRO A 81 6.24 18.80 -6.14
C PRO A 81 5.82 17.43 -5.61
N THR A 82 6.53 16.96 -4.59
CA THR A 82 6.12 15.79 -3.82
C THR A 82 4.93 16.15 -2.93
N LEU A 83 3.79 15.51 -3.15
CA LEU A 83 2.56 15.73 -2.39
C LEU A 83 2.20 14.53 -1.49
N GLN A 84 3.07 13.54 -1.40
CA GLN A 84 2.86 12.36 -0.58
C GLN A 84 2.61 12.72 0.88
N GLY A 85 1.56 12.16 1.47
CA GLY A 85 1.16 12.42 2.85
C GLY A 85 0.37 13.71 3.07
N SER A 86 0.17 14.51 2.02
CA SER A 86 -0.67 15.72 2.11
C SER A 86 -2.16 15.35 2.11
N SER A 87 -2.98 16.21 2.71
CA SER A 87 -4.43 16.12 2.52
C SER A 87 -4.80 16.44 1.07
N VAL A 88 -5.93 15.92 0.60
CA VAL A 88 -6.44 16.22 -0.76
C VAL A 88 -6.64 17.72 -0.96
N THR A 89 -7.17 18.41 0.04
CA THR A 89 -7.39 19.87 0.00
C THR A 89 -6.08 20.63 -0.19
N SER A 90 -5.06 20.30 0.60
CA SER A 90 -3.74 20.92 0.51
C SER A 90 -3.08 20.63 -0.84
N ALA A 91 -3.17 19.40 -1.33
CA ALA A 91 -2.61 19.03 -2.63
C ALA A 91 -3.29 19.80 -3.78
N ARG A 92 -4.61 19.93 -3.75
CA ARG A 92 -5.37 20.71 -4.73
C ARG A 92 -4.94 22.17 -4.72
N GLN A 93 -4.78 22.75 -3.53
CA GLN A 93 -4.33 24.14 -3.40
C GLN A 93 -2.93 24.34 -3.99
N THR A 94 -2.01 23.43 -3.72
CA THR A 94 -0.65 23.47 -4.27
C THR A 94 -0.66 23.40 -5.79
N LEU A 95 -1.39 22.45 -6.37
CA LEU A 95 -1.47 22.29 -7.83
C LEU A 95 -2.16 23.48 -8.50
N THR A 96 -3.23 24.00 -7.91
CA THR A 96 -3.94 25.18 -8.41
C THR A 96 -3.02 26.42 -8.33
N GLY A 97 -2.23 26.55 -7.29
CA GLY A 97 -1.24 27.63 -7.16
C GLY A 97 -0.15 27.59 -8.25
N LEU A 98 0.11 26.43 -8.83
CA LEU A 98 1.00 26.24 -9.99
C LEU A 98 0.26 26.38 -11.33
N HIS A 99 -0.99 26.82 -11.33
CA HIS A 99 -1.85 26.91 -12.51
C HIS A 99 -2.04 25.59 -13.26
N LEU A 100 -2.05 24.48 -12.50
CA LEU A 100 -2.33 23.16 -13.03
C LEU A 100 -3.80 22.79 -12.78
N VAL A 101 -4.33 21.89 -13.59
CA VAL A 101 -5.71 21.43 -13.49
C VAL A 101 -5.72 20.07 -12.79
N VAL A 102 -6.46 19.94 -11.70
CA VAL A 102 -6.69 18.65 -11.06
C VAL A 102 -7.77 17.91 -11.83
N SER A 103 -7.39 16.89 -12.60
CA SER A 103 -8.27 16.23 -13.58
C SER A 103 -9.07 15.06 -13.02
N GLY A 104 -8.80 14.64 -11.79
CA GLY A 104 -9.51 13.53 -11.19
C GLY A 104 -8.71 12.89 -10.07
N THR A 105 -9.27 11.81 -9.52
CA THR A 105 -8.67 11.05 -8.44
C THR A 105 -8.68 9.58 -8.75
N HIS A 106 -7.57 8.90 -8.44
CA HIS A 106 -7.44 7.45 -8.42
C HIS A 106 -7.20 7.01 -6.98
N HIS A 107 -7.50 5.77 -6.67
CA HIS A 107 -7.31 5.22 -5.34
C HIS A 107 -6.35 4.04 -5.40
N ALA A 108 -5.47 3.93 -4.41
CA ALA A 108 -4.51 2.84 -4.30
C ALA A 108 -4.28 2.46 -2.83
N TYR A 109 -4.00 1.20 -2.59
CA TYR A 109 -3.52 0.78 -1.28
C TYR A 109 -2.11 1.32 -1.05
N SER A 110 -1.86 1.82 0.15
CA SER A 110 -0.60 2.45 0.52
C SER A 110 -0.41 2.46 2.03
N ALA A 111 0.83 2.56 2.48
CA ALA A 111 1.16 2.84 3.88
C ALA A 111 0.82 4.28 4.29
N VAL A 112 0.58 5.17 3.34
CA VAL A 112 0.08 6.52 3.60
C VAL A 112 -1.30 6.42 4.24
N ALA A 113 -1.59 7.32 5.19
CA ALA A 113 -2.87 7.34 5.87
C ALA A 113 -4.05 7.38 4.88
N LYS A 114 -5.09 6.62 5.18
CA LYS A 114 -6.29 6.55 4.34
C LYS A 114 -6.89 7.94 4.12
N GLY A 115 -7.14 8.28 2.87
CA GLY A 115 -7.69 9.58 2.46
C GLY A 115 -6.65 10.63 2.11
N ASP A 116 -5.38 10.40 2.43
CA ASP A 116 -4.29 11.30 2.05
C ASP A 116 -3.68 10.92 0.69
N VAL A 117 -2.93 11.84 0.13
CA VAL A 117 -2.33 11.69 -1.20
C VAL A 117 -1.16 10.73 -1.15
N VAL A 118 -1.18 9.71 -2.00
CA VAL A 118 -0.05 8.80 -2.24
C VAL A 118 0.94 9.42 -3.21
N GLY A 119 0.42 10.08 -4.25
CA GLY A 119 1.20 10.69 -5.31
C GLY A 119 0.31 11.31 -6.37
N THR A 120 0.92 11.64 -7.49
CA THR A 120 0.27 12.28 -8.64
C THR A 120 0.58 11.52 -9.92
N ASP A 121 -0.25 11.74 -10.92
CA ASP A 121 0.00 11.30 -12.28
C ASP A 121 -0.21 12.50 -13.23
N PRO A 122 0.85 13.01 -13.85
CA PRO A 122 2.26 12.57 -13.84
C PRO A 122 2.90 12.58 -12.44
N ALA A 123 3.94 11.75 -12.26
CA ALA A 123 4.63 11.62 -10.98
C ALA A 123 5.36 12.90 -10.55
N ALA A 124 5.59 13.03 -9.24
CA ALA A 124 6.45 14.09 -8.68
C ALA A 124 7.82 14.12 -9.37
N GLY A 125 8.36 15.32 -9.58
CA GLY A 125 9.61 15.53 -10.32
C GLY A 125 9.44 15.65 -11.84
N THR A 126 8.27 15.36 -12.39
CA THR A 126 7.98 15.57 -13.80
C THR A 126 7.80 17.06 -14.09
N THR A 127 8.40 17.55 -15.19
CA THR A 127 8.20 18.90 -15.67
C THR A 127 6.91 18.96 -16.51
N VAL A 128 5.99 19.82 -16.12
CA VAL A 128 4.69 20.00 -16.77
C VAL A 128 4.49 21.47 -17.13
N LYS A 129 3.68 21.71 -18.17
CA LYS A 129 3.28 23.06 -18.57
C LYS A 129 2.11 23.54 -17.73
N GLU A 130 2.04 24.83 -17.43
CA GLU A 130 0.83 25.44 -16.89
C GLU A 130 -0.40 25.09 -17.72
N GLY A 131 -1.53 24.85 -17.07
CA GLY A 131 -2.75 24.37 -17.71
C GLY A 131 -2.81 22.85 -17.92
N SER A 132 -1.73 22.11 -17.68
CA SER A 132 -1.71 20.65 -17.77
C SER A 132 -2.57 20.01 -16.67
N SER A 133 -3.15 18.86 -17.00
CA SER A 133 -3.93 18.06 -16.07
C SER A 133 -3.04 17.17 -15.22
N VAL A 134 -3.33 17.11 -13.94
CA VAL A 134 -2.66 16.24 -12.96
C VAL A 134 -3.74 15.51 -12.17
N ALA A 135 -3.65 14.19 -12.14
CA ALA A 135 -4.51 13.35 -11.31
C ALA A 135 -3.87 13.13 -9.93
N LEU A 136 -4.70 13.05 -8.89
CA LEU A 136 -4.29 12.68 -7.55
C LEU A 136 -4.52 11.20 -7.32
N ILE A 137 -3.54 10.54 -6.70
CA ILE A 137 -3.66 9.15 -6.23
C ILE A 137 -3.88 9.22 -4.73
N ILE A 138 -5.04 8.73 -4.26
CA ILE A 138 -5.48 8.81 -2.87
C ILE A 138 -5.34 7.45 -2.21
N SER A 139 -4.81 7.44 -0.99
CA SER A 139 -4.61 6.22 -0.23
C SER A 139 -5.92 5.58 0.22
N ARG A 140 -6.03 4.27 0.03
CA ARG A 140 -7.02 3.40 0.67
C ARG A 140 -6.56 2.89 2.03
N GLY A 141 -5.37 3.28 2.48
CA GLY A 141 -4.69 2.66 3.60
C GLY A 141 -4.07 1.33 3.23
N ILE A 142 -3.60 0.59 4.22
CA ILE A 142 -3.00 -0.73 4.03
C ILE A 142 -4.10 -1.74 3.70
N GLN A 143 -3.89 -2.55 2.67
CA GLN A 143 -4.85 -3.58 2.29
C GLN A 143 -5.10 -4.55 3.44
N GLN A 144 -6.37 -4.82 3.75
CA GLN A 144 -6.79 -5.80 4.74
C GLN A 144 -7.13 -7.11 4.05
N ILE A 145 -6.58 -8.22 4.55
CA ILE A 145 -6.74 -9.56 3.98
C ILE A 145 -7.27 -10.49 5.06
N PRO A 146 -8.34 -11.26 4.79
CA PRO A 146 -8.82 -12.26 5.74
C PRO A 146 -7.78 -13.37 5.97
N ILE A 147 -7.56 -13.73 7.22
CA ILE A 147 -6.70 -14.85 7.58
C ILE A 147 -7.38 -16.16 7.14
N PRO A 148 -6.71 -17.02 6.37
CA PRO A 148 -7.26 -18.31 6.00
C PRO A 148 -7.31 -19.26 7.20
N ALA A 149 -8.16 -20.27 7.14
CA ALA A 149 -8.17 -21.36 8.11
C ALA A 149 -6.93 -22.22 7.92
N VAL A 150 -6.00 -22.18 8.86
CA VAL A 150 -4.74 -22.94 8.82
C VAL A 150 -4.65 -24.01 9.90
N GLU A 151 -5.63 -24.10 10.78
CA GLU A 151 -5.71 -25.11 11.82
C GLU A 151 -5.78 -26.51 11.20
N GLY A 152 -5.02 -27.45 11.74
CA GLY A 152 -4.89 -28.79 11.21
C GLY A 152 -3.96 -28.96 10.02
N MET A 153 -3.43 -27.87 9.47
CA MET A 153 -2.36 -27.91 8.47
C MET A 153 -1.01 -28.17 9.13
N THR A 154 -0.07 -28.75 8.37
CA THR A 154 1.32 -28.76 8.81
C THR A 154 1.87 -27.35 8.87
N LEU A 155 2.91 -27.10 9.68
CA LEU A 155 3.57 -25.78 9.74
C LEU A 155 4.00 -25.29 8.35
N SER A 156 4.54 -26.18 7.52
CA SER A 156 4.96 -25.85 6.16
C SER A 156 3.80 -25.39 5.27
N GLN A 157 2.67 -26.12 5.31
CA GLN A 157 1.48 -25.80 4.54
C GLN A 157 0.86 -24.47 4.99
N ALA A 158 0.74 -24.26 6.31
CA ALA A 158 0.20 -23.02 6.88
C ALA A 158 1.08 -21.83 6.54
N THR A 159 2.40 -21.98 6.65
CA THR A 159 3.37 -20.93 6.30
C THR A 159 3.26 -20.55 4.82
N ALA A 160 3.20 -21.54 3.93
CA ALA A 160 3.04 -21.28 2.49
C ALA A 160 1.73 -20.56 2.16
N ALA A 161 0.62 -20.96 2.78
CA ALA A 161 -0.68 -20.32 2.58
C ALA A 161 -0.68 -18.86 3.05
N LEU A 162 -0.08 -18.57 4.20
CA LEU A 162 0.00 -17.22 4.74
C LEU A 162 0.99 -16.33 3.98
N HIS A 163 2.17 -16.85 3.60
CA HIS A 163 3.13 -16.12 2.77
C HIS A 163 2.54 -15.80 1.39
N GLY A 164 1.77 -16.72 0.81
CA GLY A 164 1.09 -16.49 -0.47
C GLY A 164 0.12 -15.29 -0.45
N LEU A 165 -0.40 -14.95 0.72
CA LEU A 165 -1.27 -13.79 0.95
C LEU A 165 -0.50 -12.54 1.41
N GLY A 166 0.82 -12.64 1.55
CA GLY A 166 1.69 -11.52 1.94
C GLY A 166 1.86 -11.32 3.44
N PHE A 167 1.46 -12.29 4.27
CA PHE A 167 1.71 -12.25 5.71
C PHE A 167 3.11 -12.74 6.07
N LEU A 168 3.64 -12.24 7.18
CA LEU A 168 4.78 -12.83 7.88
C LEU A 168 4.28 -13.87 8.86
N VAL A 169 5.09 -14.89 9.16
CA VAL A 169 4.70 -16.00 10.04
C VAL A 169 5.73 -16.18 11.14
N THR A 170 5.24 -16.29 12.37
CA THR A 170 6.00 -16.76 13.53
C THR A 170 5.29 -17.98 14.11
N HIS A 171 6.01 -18.82 14.83
CA HIS A 171 5.40 -19.96 15.49
C HIS A 171 6.01 -20.26 16.84
N THR A 172 5.20 -20.83 17.71
CA THR A 172 5.59 -21.46 18.96
C THR A 172 5.07 -22.88 18.98
N ARG A 173 5.56 -23.70 19.90
CA ARG A 173 5.14 -25.08 20.06
C ARG A 173 4.53 -25.29 21.43
N ALA A 174 3.46 -26.07 21.49
CA ALA A 174 2.77 -26.42 22.74
C ALA A 174 2.26 -27.86 22.69
N TYR A 175 2.18 -28.49 23.83
CA TYR A 175 1.52 -29.78 23.94
C TYR A 175 0.03 -29.68 23.67
N ASN A 176 -0.52 -30.63 22.96
CA ASN A 176 -1.94 -30.71 22.64
C ASN A 176 -2.38 -32.15 22.54
N THR A 177 -3.51 -32.49 23.17
CA THR A 177 -4.03 -33.87 23.20
C THR A 177 -4.86 -34.26 21.98
N SER A 178 -5.37 -33.25 21.26
CA SER A 178 -6.31 -33.42 20.14
C SER A 178 -5.68 -33.24 18.78
N VAL A 179 -4.68 -32.38 18.68
CA VAL A 179 -4.01 -32.04 17.41
C VAL A 179 -2.71 -32.85 17.30
N PRO A 180 -2.50 -33.57 16.20
CA PRO A 180 -1.26 -34.32 15.96
C PRO A 180 -0.03 -33.44 16.02
N ALA A 181 1.10 -34.00 16.46
CA ALA A 181 2.38 -33.30 16.48
C ALA A 181 2.76 -32.77 15.09
N GLY A 182 3.20 -31.51 15.00
CA GLY A 182 3.60 -30.87 13.78
C GLY A 182 2.48 -30.09 13.06
N GLU A 183 1.23 -30.24 13.50
CA GLU A 183 0.09 -29.50 12.93
C GLU A 183 -0.23 -28.25 13.73
N VAL A 184 -0.83 -27.27 13.07
CA VAL A 184 -1.23 -25.99 13.65
C VAL A 184 -2.45 -26.17 14.55
N VAL A 185 -2.32 -25.72 15.80
CA VAL A 185 -3.40 -25.71 16.79
C VAL A 185 -4.25 -24.45 16.63
N SER A 186 -3.62 -23.29 16.45
CA SER A 186 -4.29 -22.01 16.35
C SER A 186 -3.43 -20.98 15.65
N SER A 187 -4.07 -19.91 15.21
CA SER A 187 -3.42 -18.71 14.66
C SER A 187 -3.93 -17.48 15.38
N VAL A 188 -3.07 -16.46 15.49
CA VAL A 188 -3.42 -15.13 15.98
C VAL A 188 -2.86 -14.12 14.97
N PRO A 189 -3.71 -13.34 14.28
CA PRO A 189 -5.19 -13.35 14.31
C PRO A 189 -5.78 -14.69 13.82
N GLY A 190 -6.99 -15.00 14.28
CA GLY A 190 -7.69 -16.22 13.92
C GLY A 190 -8.26 -16.20 12.50
N ALA A 191 -8.73 -17.36 12.04
CA ALA A 191 -9.37 -17.50 10.74
C ALA A 191 -10.52 -16.52 10.54
N LYS A 192 -10.66 -15.98 9.31
CA LYS A 192 -11.64 -14.99 8.87
C LYS A 192 -11.48 -13.59 9.47
N VAL A 193 -10.62 -13.36 10.45
CA VAL A 193 -10.26 -12.04 10.91
C VAL A 193 -9.40 -11.37 9.84
N SER A 194 -9.72 -10.14 9.46
CA SER A 194 -8.90 -9.38 8.51
C SER A 194 -7.70 -8.75 9.20
N ALA A 195 -6.55 -8.87 8.59
CA ALA A 195 -5.30 -8.28 9.05
C ALA A 195 -4.59 -7.54 7.92
N ALA A 196 -3.78 -6.56 8.27
CA ALA A 196 -3.03 -5.77 7.30
C ALA A 196 -2.06 -6.66 6.51
N LYS A 197 -2.02 -6.50 5.18
CA LYS A 197 -1.01 -7.13 4.34
C LYS A 197 0.39 -6.78 4.85
N GLY A 198 1.26 -7.79 4.98
CA GLY A 198 2.61 -7.63 5.54
C GLY A 198 2.69 -7.73 7.07
N SER A 199 1.55 -7.83 7.78
CA SER A 199 1.55 -8.08 9.21
C SER A 199 1.90 -9.54 9.55
N THR A 200 2.21 -9.78 10.83
CA THR A 200 2.62 -11.10 11.30
C THR A 200 1.43 -11.89 11.81
N VAL A 201 1.34 -13.15 11.41
CA VAL A 201 0.42 -14.16 11.96
C VAL A 201 1.24 -15.10 12.83
N ALA A 202 0.86 -15.21 14.10
CA ALA A 202 1.50 -16.13 15.04
C ALA A 202 0.76 -17.46 15.06
N LEU A 203 1.49 -18.55 14.86
CA LEU A 203 0.97 -19.91 14.88
C LEU A 203 1.39 -20.61 16.17
N VAL A 204 0.50 -21.43 16.69
CA VAL A 204 0.82 -22.42 17.72
C VAL A 204 0.82 -23.80 17.05
N VAL A 205 1.93 -24.51 17.12
CA VAL A 205 2.12 -25.84 16.52
C VAL A 205 2.10 -26.88 17.62
N SER A 206 1.35 -27.95 17.39
CA SER A 206 1.24 -29.05 18.35
C SER A 206 2.56 -29.81 18.50
N ARG A 207 2.91 -30.13 19.74
CA ARG A 207 3.91 -31.17 20.08
C ARG A 207 3.29 -32.56 20.21
N GLY A 208 1.98 -32.70 20.02
CA GLY A 208 1.23 -33.85 20.43
C GLY A 208 1.00 -33.88 21.95
N PRO A 209 0.48 -34.96 22.49
CA PRO A 209 0.27 -35.09 23.92
C PRO A 209 1.60 -35.11 24.67
N ARG A 210 1.57 -34.62 25.91
CA ARG A 210 2.71 -34.79 26.81
C ARG A 210 2.90 -36.25 27.09
N THR A 211 4.13 -36.76 27.02
CA THR A 211 4.48 -38.14 27.26
C THR A 211 5.26 -38.31 28.57
N ALA A 212 5.18 -39.48 29.15
CA ALA A 212 5.99 -39.92 30.27
C ALA A 212 6.35 -41.39 30.09
N ASP A 213 7.41 -41.85 30.73
CA ASP A 213 7.78 -43.25 30.69
C ASP A 213 6.95 -44.04 31.71
N VAL A 214 6.41 -45.17 31.29
CA VAL A 214 5.70 -46.09 32.18
C VAL A 214 6.72 -46.78 33.07
N PRO A 215 6.60 -46.65 34.42
CA PRO A 215 7.49 -47.35 35.33
C PRO A 215 7.41 -48.85 35.16
N ASP A 216 8.52 -49.57 35.25
CA ASP A 216 8.57 -51.00 35.34
C ASP A 216 8.14 -51.42 36.75
N VAL A 217 7.01 -52.11 36.83
CA VAL A 217 6.41 -52.55 38.10
C VAL A 217 6.28 -54.07 38.19
N ASP A 218 6.93 -54.77 37.28
CA ASP A 218 6.96 -56.27 37.33
C ASP A 218 7.51 -56.74 38.66
N GLY A 219 6.84 -57.70 39.27
CA GLY A 219 7.24 -58.28 40.54
C GLY A 219 6.89 -57.47 41.78
N GLN A 220 6.34 -56.26 41.63
CA GLN A 220 5.87 -55.44 42.75
C GLN A 220 4.48 -55.89 43.25
N SER A 221 4.16 -55.55 44.46
CA SER A 221 2.78 -55.68 44.94
C SER A 221 1.84 -54.80 44.11
N ILE A 222 0.61 -55.26 43.88
CA ILE A 222 -0.35 -54.50 43.09
C ILE A 222 -0.58 -53.10 43.68
N ASP A 223 -0.61 -52.93 44.99
CA ASP A 223 -0.81 -51.63 45.59
C ASP A 223 0.37 -50.68 45.33
N ASN A 224 1.60 -51.17 45.45
CA ASN A 224 2.79 -50.36 45.14
C ASN A 224 2.85 -50.02 43.65
N ALA A 225 2.52 -50.97 42.80
CA ALA A 225 2.49 -50.78 41.36
C ALA A 225 1.46 -49.68 40.96
N VAL A 226 0.26 -49.73 41.53
CA VAL A 226 -0.76 -48.72 41.29
C VAL A 226 -0.25 -47.33 41.65
N GLN A 227 0.37 -47.20 42.84
CA GLN A 227 0.93 -45.89 43.31
C GLN A 227 2.02 -45.39 42.35
N ALA A 228 2.91 -46.27 41.91
CA ALA A 228 4.00 -45.92 41.01
C ALA A 228 3.47 -45.45 39.63
N ILE A 229 2.50 -46.14 39.06
CA ILE A 229 1.89 -45.83 37.79
C ILE A 229 1.12 -44.50 37.87
N GLU A 230 0.32 -44.31 38.93
CA GLU A 230 -0.44 -43.06 39.13
C GLU A 230 0.48 -41.86 39.39
N ALA A 231 1.58 -42.03 40.15
CA ALA A 231 2.57 -41.02 40.38
C ALA A 231 3.29 -40.56 39.09
N ALA A 232 3.40 -41.44 38.11
CA ALA A 232 3.95 -41.15 36.80
C ALA A 232 2.96 -40.44 35.85
N GLY A 233 1.71 -40.22 36.27
CA GLY A 233 0.68 -39.51 35.53
C GLY A 233 -0.23 -40.39 34.67
N PHE A 234 -0.26 -41.66 34.91
CA PHE A 234 -1.11 -42.62 34.22
C PHE A 234 -2.32 -43.02 35.06
N THR A 235 -3.33 -43.58 34.41
CA THR A 235 -4.44 -44.23 35.06
C THR A 235 -4.19 -45.76 35.08
N VAL A 236 -4.83 -46.50 36.02
CA VAL A 236 -4.61 -47.91 36.18
C VAL A 236 -5.87 -48.70 35.95
N ASN A 237 -5.74 -49.81 35.18
CA ASN A 237 -6.73 -50.88 35.13
C ASN A 237 -6.12 -52.15 35.71
N LYS A 238 -6.69 -52.65 36.81
CA LYS A 238 -6.25 -53.88 37.44
C LYS A 238 -6.95 -55.08 36.81
N HIS A 239 -6.15 -56.04 36.34
CA HIS A 239 -6.66 -57.31 35.75
C HIS A 239 -6.06 -58.52 36.48
N GLN A 240 -6.85 -59.15 37.28
CA GLN A 240 -6.42 -60.40 37.99
C GLN A 240 -6.49 -61.58 37.03
N VAL A 241 -5.33 -62.16 36.72
CA VAL A 241 -5.25 -63.29 35.76
C VAL A 241 -5.44 -64.65 36.45
N LEU A 242 -5.10 -64.69 37.73
CA LEU A 242 -5.33 -65.90 38.58
C LEU A 242 -5.87 -65.49 39.93
N PRO A 243 -7.02 -65.98 40.37
CA PRO A 243 -7.59 -65.69 41.67
C PRO A 243 -6.81 -66.38 42.80
N GLY A 244 -6.75 -65.69 43.97
CA GLY A 244 -6.13 -66.22 45.18
C GLY A 244 -4.62 -66.18 45.28
N GLY A 245 -3.98 -65.49 44.40
CA GLY A 245 -2.54 -65.24 44.45
C GLY A 245 -2.12 -64.12 45.42
N PRO A 246 -0.80 -63.85 45.56
CA PRO A 246 -0.24 -62.94 46.52
C PRO A 246 -0.39 -61.43 46.18
N GLY A 247 -1.06 -61.14 45.05
CA GLY A 247 -1.21 -59.77 44.60
C GLY A 247 0.05 -59.19 43.95
N ILE A 248 0.79 -59.96 43.20
CA ILE A 248 2.04 -59.57 42.52
C ILE A 248 1.77 -59.31 41.06
N VAL A 249 2.31 -58.20 40.57
CA VAL A 249 2.21 -57.80 39.16
C VAL A 249 3.09 -58.68 38.28
N LEU A 250 2.48 -59.24 37.24
CA LEU A 250 3.17 -60.03 36.22
C LEU A 250 3.71 -59.14 35.08
N ARG A 251 2.94 -58.15 34.70
CA ARG A 251 3.32 -57.17 33.64
C ARG A 251 2.42 -55.96 33.68
N GLU A 252 2.93 -54.85 33.19
CA GLU A 252 2.19 -53.64 32.80
C GLU A 252 2.09 -53.57 31.28
N THR A 253 0.96 -53.01 30.78
CA THR A 253 0.71 -52.81 29.33
C THR A 253 -0.14 -51.56 29.13
N PRO A 254 0.25 -50.63 28.25
CA PRO A 254 1.48 -50.61 27.46
C PRO A 254 2.73 -50.26 28.30
N ARG A 255 3.90 -50.46 27.71
CA ARG A 255 5.23 -50.09 28.26
C ARG A 255 5.83 -48.92 27.49
N GLY A 256 6.95 -48.39 27.99
CA GLY A 256 7.74 -47.38 27.36
C GLY A 256 7.12 -46.00 27.50
N SER A 257 7.44 -45.10 26.59
CA SER A 257 6.91 -43.74 26.61
C SER A 257 5.47 -43.72 26.09
N GLN A 258 4.57 -43.21 26.90
CA GLN A 258 3.14 -43.13 26.61
C GLN A 258 2.59 -41.75 26.90
N PRO A 259 1.51 -41.35 26.22
CA PRO A 259 0.81 -40.10 26.58
C PRO A 259 0.38 -40.09 28.05
N VAL A 260 0.61 -38.97 28.75
CA VAL A 260 0.11 -38.79 30.13
C VAL A 260 -1.41 -38.98 30.14
N GLY A 261 -1.91 -39.70 31.13
CA GLY A 261 -3.32 -40.08 31.26
C GLY A 261 -3.70 -41.40 30.56
N THR A 262 -2.77 -42.03 29.83
CA THR A 262 -3.01 -43.38 29.27
C THR A 262 -3.35 -44.38 30.38
N THR A 263 -4.28 -45.26 30.11
CA THR A 263 -4.62 -46.35 31.04
C THR A 263 -3.60 -47.47 30.88
N ILE A 264 -2.94 -47.80 31.96
CA ILE A 264 -1.98 -48.91 32.06
C ILE A 264 -2.70 -50.08 32.72
N THR A 265 -2.75 -51.20 32.02
CA THR A 265 -3.31 -52.45 32.58
C THR A 265 -2.24 -53.19 33.34
N LEU A 266 -2.51 -53.50 34.58
CA LEU A 266 -1.65 -54.33 35.43
C LEU A 266 -2.26 -55.75 35.52
N ASP A 267 -1.58 -56.71 34.92
CA ASP A 267 -1.92 -58.14 35.08
C ASP A 267 -1.24 -58.64 36.35
N TYR A 268 -2.01 -59.16 37.27
CA TYR A 268 -1.51 -59.67 38.54
C TYR A 268 -2.20 -60.98 38.99
N PHE A 269 -1.61 -61.67 39.95
CA PHE A 269 -2.15 -62.92 40.49
C PHE A 269 -2.14 -62.96 42.01
#